data_dce8d853b1e836695e0819ec25dd938f
#
_entry.id   dce8d853b1e836695e0819ec25dd938f
#
_cell.length_a   1.000
_cell.length_b   1.000
_cell.length_c   1.000
_cell.angle_alpha   90.00
_cell.angle_beta   90.00
_cell.angle_gamma   90.00
#
_symmetry.space_group_name_H-M   'P 1'
#
loop_
_entity.id
_entity.type
_entity.pdbx_description
1 polymer ?
#
loop_
_entity_poly.entity_id
_entity_poly.type
_entity_poly.pdbx_seq_one_letter_code
_entity_poly.pdbx_strand_id
1 'polypeptide(L)'
;MRIRSKIATLASAALVSTWLVAGATPASAAGPCGGGYSRVGVYAIPASGARTGTLEVYYNSSSGKNCALTYGYGSYAGRVNRKQVGISLAGKSAWAGVDNGMFKYYAGPVYVSARGKCISLRGQVATGVRNLNRVHCG
;
A
#
# COMPACT_ATOMS: atom_id res chain seq x y z
N MET A 1 -10.90 -54.81 10.32
CA MET A 1 -10.90 -54.41 10.08
C MET A 1 -11.04 -53.38 9.82
N ARG A 2 -11.20 -52.88 9.59
CA ARG A 2 -11.42 -51.93 9.25
C ARG A 2 -10.74 -50.83 9.56
N ILE A 3 -10.44 -50.42 10.15
CA ILE A 3 -9.80 -49.49 10.66
C ILE A 3 -8.87 -48.98 9.83
N ARG A 4 -8.24 -49.74 9.38
CA ARG A 4 -7.28 -49.39 8.58
C ARG A 4 -7.61 -48.49 7.54
N SER A 5 -8.60 -48.54 7.08
CA SER A 5 -8.90 -47.80 5.94
C SER A 5 -8.87 -46.36 6.17
N LYS A 6 -9.38 -45.98 7.17
CA LYS A 6 -9.43 -44.63 7.35
C LYS A 6 -8.17 -44.03 7.47
N ILE A 7 -7.34 -44.61 7.96
CA ILE A 7 -6.11 -44.09 8.14
C ILE A 7 -5.57 -43.59 6.89
N ALA A 8 -5.68 -44.29 5.99
CA ALA A 8 -5.11 -43.91 4.74
C ALA A 8 -5.55 -42.59 4.33
N THR A 9 -6.74 -42.37 4.53
CA THR A 9 -7.21 -41.15 4.03
C THR A 9 -6.59 -39.99 4.61
N LEU A 10 -6.34 -40.04 5.81
CA LEU A 10 -5.83 -38.91 6.36
C LEU A 10 -4.56 -38.61 5.85
N ALA A 11 -3.86 -39.51 5.63
CA ALA A 11 -2.55 -39.28 5.18
C ALA A 11 -2.62 -38.49 3.93
N SER A 12 -3.49 -38.87 3.14
CA SER A 12 -3.49 -38.21 1.88
C SER A 12 -3.81 -36.78 2.00
N ALA A 13 -4.59 -36.47 2.88
CA ALA A 13 -4.98 -35.10 2.96
C ALA A 13 -3.78 -34.26 3.27
N ALA A 14 -3.01 -34.72 4.10
CA ALA A 14 -1.86 -33.98 4.51
C ALA A 14 -0.99 -33.63 3.35
N LEU A 15 -0.78 -34.51 2.53
CA LEU A 15 0.08 -34.25 1.49
C LEU A 15 -0.41 -33.16 0.64
N VAL A 16 -1.58 -33.19 0.33
CA VAL A 16 -2.13 -32.23 -0.55
C VAL A 16 -1.94 -30.86 -0.06
N SER A 17 -2.18 -30.59 1.14
CA SER A 17 -2.06 -29.25 1.60
C SER A 17 -0.67 -28.70 1.45
N THR A 18 0.30 -29.47 1.63
CA THR A 18 1.62 -28.93 1.58
C THR A 18 1.97 -28.47 0.23
N TRP A 19 1.55 -29.12 -0.77
CA TRP A 19 1.84 -28.69 -2.04
C TRP A 19 1.30 -27.37 -2.35
N LEU A 20 0.11 -27.17 -2.02
CA LEU A 20 -0.49 -25.94 -2.34
C LEU A 20 0.21 -24.82 -1.70
N VAL A 21 0.67 -25.02 -0.58
CA VAL A 21 1.36 -23.98 0.11
C VAL A 21 2.49 -23.43 -0.68
N ALA A 22 3.16 -24.24 -1.32
CA ALA A 22 4.28 -23.78 -2.07
C ALA A 22 3.83 -22.73 -3.05
N GLY A 23 2.67 -22.90 -3.55
CA GLY A 23 2.25 -21.97 -4.54
C GLY A 23 1.82 -20.64 -3.98
N ALA A 24 1.79 -20.53 -2.71
CA ALA A 24 1.35 -19.30 -2.12
C ALA A 24 2.39 -18.21 -2.23
N THR A 25 3.57 -18.53 -2.63
CA THR A 25 4.60 -17.55 -2.72
C THR A 25 4.20 -16.32 -3.44
N PRO A 26 3.59 -16.39 -4.56
CA PRO A 26 3.26 -15.22 -5.31
C PRO A 26 2.41 -14.25 -4.55
N ALA A 27 1.59 -14.75 -3.69
CA ALA A 27 0.72 -13.87 -2.96
C ALA A 27 1.48 -12.96 -2.04
N SER A 28 2.62 -13.38 -1.60
CA SER A 28 3.38 -12.59 -0.66
C SER A 28 3.94 -11.37 -1.31
N ALA A 29 3.91 -11.32 -2.61
CA ALA A 29 4.45 -10.16 -3.29
C ALA A 29 3.41 -9.07 -3.50
N ALA A 30 2.21 -9.28 -3.01
CA ALA A 30 1.17 -8.32 -3.27
C ALA A 30 1.46 -6.92 -2.75
N GLY A 31 2.08 -6.78 -1.64
CA GLY A 31 2.38 -5.45 -1.12
C GLY A 31 1.18 -4.71 -0.57
N PRO A 32 1.35 -3.48 -0.12
CA PRO A 32 0.30 -2.75 0.58
C PRO A 32 -0.85 -2.27 -0.29
N CYS A 33 -0.64 -2.17 -1.57
CA CYS A 33 -1.69 -1.73 -2.50
C CYS A 33 -2.42 -2.90 -3.15
N GLY A 34 -1.97 -4.12 -2.95
CA GLY A 34 -2.52 -5.30 -3.60
C GLY A 34 -1.64 -5.77 -4.74
N GLY A 35 -2.07 -6.83 -5.40
CA GLY A 35 -1.26 -7.42 -6.47
C GLY A 35 -1.19 -6.53 -7.69
N GLY A 36 -0.08 -6.61 -8.38
CA GLY A 36 0.10 -5.88 -9.63
C GLY A 36 0.64 -4.46 -9.49
N TYR A 37 0.83 -3.98 -8.27
CA TYR A 37 1.39 -2.64 -8.04
C TYR A 37 2.89 -2.70 -7.82
N SER A 38 3.60 -1.74 -8.42
CA SER A 38 5.03 -1.58 -8.21
C SER A 38 5.27 -0.20 -7.64
N ARG A 39 6.21 -0.10 -6.71
CA ARG A 39 6.51 1.19 -6.09
C ARG A 39 7.24 2.08 -7.09
N VAL A 40 6.73 3.26 -7.32
CA VAL A 40 7.29 4.19 -8.29
C VAL A 40 7.80 5.48 -7.64
N GLY A 41 7.54 5.71 -6.38
CA GLY A 41 8.04 6.90 -5.70
C GLY A 41 8.07 6.76 -4.20
N VAL A 42 9.06 7.41 -3.57
CA VAL A 42 9.22 7.46 -2.13
C VAL A 42 9.63 8.88 -1.79
N TYR A 43 8.87 9.54 -0.94
CA TYR A 43 9.10 10.93 -0.62
C TYR A 43 9.13 11.17 0.87
N ALA A 44 10.10 11.94 1.34
CA ALA A 44 10.18 12.30 2.74
C ALA A 44 9.08 13.31 3.09
N ILE A 45 8.55 13.24 4.27
CA ILE A 45 7.58 14.19 4.80
C ILE A 45 8.20 14.84 6.03
N PRO A 46 8.36 16.18 6.03
CA PRO A 46 8.20 17.11 4.91
C PRO A 46 9.36 17.00 3.95
N ALA A 47 9.37 17.84 2.92
CA ALA A 47 10.41 17.80 1.91
C ALA A 47 11.78 18.19 2.49
N SER A 48 11.79 19.02 3.50
CA SER A 48 13.02 19.43 4.15
C SER A 48 12.76 19.59 5.64
N GLY A 49 13.80 19.59 6.43
CA GLY A 49 13.69 19.67 7.88
C GLY A 49 13.53 18.28 8.48
N ALA A 50 13.14 18.26 9.75
CA ALA A 50 13.02 17.01 10.48
C ALA A 50 11.93 16.13 9.87
N ARG A 51 12.29 14.91 9.54
CA ARG A 51 11.38 13.99 8.85
C ARG A 51 10.42 13.35 9.83
N THR A 52 9.13 13.41 9.52
CA THR A 52 8.12 12.80 10.35
C THR A 52 7.50 11.58 9.67
N GLY A 53 7.59 11.49 8.36
CA GLY A 53 6.96 10.40 7.64
C GLY A 53 7.52 10.16 6.27
N THR A 54 6.88 9.23 5.58
CA THR A 54 7.23 8.82 4.22
C THR A 54 5.94 8.67 3.42
N LEU A 55 5.92 9.24 2.22
CA LEU A 55 4.81 9.08 1.30
C LEU A 55 5.29 8.12 0.21
N GLU A 56 4.60 7.00 0.05
CA GLU A 56 4.94 6.01 -0.98
C GLU A 56 3.87 5.96 -2.05
N VAL A 57 4.31 5.86 -3.29
CA VAL A 57 3.44 5.86 -4.45
C VAL A 57 3.69 4.61 -5.27
N TYR A 58 2.63 3.97 -5.69
CA TYR A 58 2.67 2.74 -6.46
C TYR A 58 1.86 2.90 -7.75
N TYR A 59 2.16 2.09 -8.75
CA TYR A 59 1.42 2.08 -10.00
C TYR A 59 1.16 0.65 -10.45
N ASN A 60 -0.05 0.43 -10.99
CA ASN A 60 -0.43 -0.85 -11.56
C ASN A 60 -0.59 -0.67 -13.06
N SER A 61 0.34 -1.21 -13.84
CA SER A 61 0.31 -1.01 -15.28
C SER A 61 -0.86 -1.73 -15.96
N SER A 62 -1.42 -2.75 -15.34
CA SER A 62 -2.54 -3.45 -15.92
C SER A 62 -3.82 -2.63 -15.80
N SER A 63 -4.04 -2.00 -14.67
CA SER A 63 -5.25 -1.22 -14.43
C SER A 63 -5.10 0.26 -14.71
N GLY A 64 -3.88 0.76 -14.73
CA GLY A 64 -3.63 2.19 -14.88
C GLY A 64 -3.90 2.99 -13.61
N LYS A 65 -3.96 2.31 -12.47
CA LYS A 65 -4.22 2.99 -11.21
C LYS A 65 -2.95 3.30 -10.46
N ASN A 66 -2.92 4.45 -9.82
CA ASN A 66 -1.91 4.77 -8.82
C ASN A 66 -2.50 4.53 -7.44
N CYS A 67 -1.61 4.25 -6.51
CA CYS A 67 -1.96 4.00 -5.12
C CYS A 67 -0.95 4.72 -4.24
N ALA A 68 -1.38 5.26 -3.12
CA ALA A 68 -0.47 5.96 -2.21
C ALA A 68 -0.76 5.62 -0.76
N LEU A 69 0.32 5.66 0.05
CA LEU A 69 0.25 5.46 1.49
C LEU A 69 1.19 6.44 2.17
N THR A 70 0.87 6.80 3.40
CA THR A 70 1.73 7.62 4.25
C THR A 70 2.07 6.84 5.51
N TYR A 71 3.36 6.72 5.79
CA TYR A 71 3.87 6.00 6.96
C TYR A 71 4.56 6.96 7.91
N GLY A 72 4.56 6.65 9.20
CA GLY A 72 5.37 7.37 10.18
C GLY A 72 6.85 7.01 9.98
N TYR A 73 7.74 7.93 10.32
CA TYR A 73 9.17 7.75 10.21
C TYR A 73 9.83 8.06 11.55
N GLY A 74 10.87 7.33 11.91
CA GLY A 74 11.62 7.57 13.15
C GLY A 74 10.73 7.41 14.37
N SER A 75 10.70 8.41 15.22
CA SER A 75 9.91 8.36 16.43
C SER A 75 8.40 8.38 16.16
N TYR A 76 7.99 8.66 14.94
CA TYR A 76 6.58 8.66 14.57
C TYR A 76 6.13 7.30 14.04
N ALA A 77 7.06 6.41 13.77
CA ALA A 77 6.74 5.06 13.29
C ALA A 77 6.23 4.23 14.47
N GLY A 78 5.13 3.52 14.27
CA GLY A 78 4.59 2.68 15.33
C GLY A 78 3.96 3.45 16.48
N ARG A 79 3.68 4.73 16.28
CA ARG A 79 3.10 5.58 17.29
C ARG A 79 1.83 6.23 16.76
N VAL A 80 0.80 6.29 17.57
CA VAL A 80 -0.46 6.90 17.16
C VAL A 80 -0.27 8.40 17.03
N ASN A 81 -0.54 8.92 15.87
CA ASN A 81 -0.56 10.35 15.59
C ASN A 81 -1.35 10.56 14.32
N ARG A 82 -1.58 11.81 13.95
CA ARG A 82 -2.34 12.10 12.74
C ARG A 82 -1.54 11.67 11.52
N LYS A 83 -2.14 10.85 10.69
CA LYS A 83 -1.58 10.47 9.40
C LYS A 83 -2.63 10.68 8.34
N GLN A 84 -2.22 11.23 7.22
CA GLN A 84 -3.13 11.52 6.11
C GLN A 84 -2.45 11.21 4.80
N VAL A 85 -3.22 10.70 3.85
CA VAL A 85 -2.77 10.57 2.48
C VAL A 85 -3.94 10.95 1.57
N GLY A 86 -3.65 11.73 0.53
CA GLY A 86 -4.63 12.10 -0.48
C GLY A 86 -4.05 11.89 -1.86
N ILE A 87 -4.87 11.49 -2.80
CA ILE A 87 -4.47 11.30 -4.19
C ILE A 87 -5.58 11.80 -5.12
N SER A 88 -5.19 12.46 -6.18
CA SER A 88 -6.14 12.94 -7.21
C SER A 88 -5.44 13.03 -8.55
N LEU A 89 -6.20 13.21 -9.61
CA LEU A 89 -5.61 13.61 -10.88
C LEU A 89 -5.15 15.05 -10.71
N ALA A 90 -4.07 15.43 -11.36
CA ALA A 90 -3.57 16.79 -11.30
C ALA A 90 -4.62 17.77 -11.81
N GLY A 91 -4.71 18.89 -11.15
CA GLY A 91 -5.66 19.93 -11.55
C GLY A 91 -7.05 19.78 -10.99
N LYS A 92 -7.32 18.73 -10.24
CA LYS A 92 -8.64 18.56 -9.62
C LYS A 92 -8.66 19.20 -8.25
N SER A 93 -9.80 19.77 -7.87
CA SER A 93 -9.94 20.42 -6.58
C SER A 93 -10.30 19.44 -5.47
N ALA A 94 -10.80 18.28 -5.81
CA ALA A 94 -11.18 17.29 -4.82
C ALA A 94 -10.28 16.05 -4.89
N TRP A 95 -10.05 15.40 -3.77
CA TRP A 95 -9.30 14.16 -3.75
C TRP A 95 -10.14 13.03 -4.32
N ALA A 96 -9.53 12.19 -5.14
CA ALA A 96 -10.17 10.98 -5.63
C ALA A 96 -10.19 9.94 -4.50
N GLY A 97 -9.16 9.94 -3.68
CA GLY A 97 -9.08 9.11 -2.50
C GLY A 97 -8.39 9.85 -1.39
N VAL A 98 -8.87 9.74 -0.17
CA VAL A 98 -8.23 10.37 0.99
C VAL A 98 -8.49 9.51 2.23
N ASP A 99 -7.47 9.38 3.05
CA ASP A 99 -7.58 8.70 4.31
C ASP A 99 -6.88 9.56 5.36
N ASN A 100 -7.58 9.91 6.42
CA ASN A 100 -7.10 10.85 7.42
C ASN A 100 -7.60 10.44 8.79
N GLY A 101 -6.70 10.23 9.71
CA GLY A 101 -7.09 9.83 11.05
C GLY A 101 -5.90 9.71 11.98
N MET A 102 -6.17 9.21 13.17
CA MET A 102 -5.15 8.92 14.17
C MET A 102 -4.77 7.46 14.00
N PHE A 103 -3.67 7.21 13.33
CA PHE A 103 -3.25 5.86 13.00
C PHE A 103 -1.89 5.54 13.61
N LYS A 104 -1.68 4.28 13.92
CA LYS A 104 -0.43 3.84 14.52
C LYS A 104 0.65 3.67 13.45
N TYR A 105 0.32 3.06 12.34
CA TYR A 105 1.34 2.71 11.35
C TYR A 105 1.25 3.51 10.05
N TYR A 106 0.08 3.62 9.46
CA TYR A 106 -0.03 4.28 8.17
C TYR A 106 -1.45 4.75 7.87
N ALA A 107 -1.55 5.67 6.90
CA ALA A 107 -2.80 6.07 6.27
C ALA A 107 -2.81 5.52 4.85
N GLY A 108 -3.95 5.15 4.35
CA GLY A 108 -4.14 4.57 3.03
C GLY A 108 -4.34 3.07 3.12
N PRO A 109 -4.30 2.38 1.99
CA PRO A 109 -4.01 2.89 0.65
C PRO A 109 -5.18 3.66 0.03
N VAL A 110 -4.85 4.63 -0.80
CA VAL A 110 -5.83 5.37 -1.59
C VAL A 110 -5.47 5.27 -3.07
N TYR A 111 -6.46 5.35 -3.94
CA TYR A 111 -6.28 5.02 -5.36
C TYR A 111 -6.87 6.08 -6.29
N VAL A 112 -6.29 6.19 -7.48
CA VAL A 112 -6.86 7.00 -8.55
C VAL A 112 -6.51 6.38 -9.91
N SER A 113 -7.45 6.35 -10.84
CA SER A 113 -7.17 5.91 -12.19
C SER A 113 -6.49 7.04 -12.94
N ALA A 114 -5.29 6.81 -13.41
CA ALA A 114 -4.46 7.88 -13.97
C ALA A 114 -3.55 7.45 -15.12
N ARG A 115 -4.00 6.50 -15.93
CA ARG A 115 -3.20 6.05 -17.06
C ARG A 115 -2.89 7.21 -17.98
N GLY A 116 -1.62 7.47 -18.20
CA GLY A 116 -1.19 8.56 -19.07
C GLY A 116 -1.48 9.95 -18.52
N LYS A 117 -1.72 10.07 -17.24
CA LYS A 117 -2.06 11.37 -16.63
C LYS A 117 -1.21 11.61 -15.41
N CYS A 118 -0.99 12.87 -15.09
CA CYS A 118 -0.28 13.24 -13.87
C CYS A 118 -1.21 13.20 -12.67
N ILE A 119 -0.63 12.99 -11.51
CA ILE A 119 -1.38 12.96 -10.27
C ILE A 119 -0.87 14.01 -9.29
N SER A 120 -1.69 14.34 -8.32
CA SER A 120 -1.33 15.17 -7.18
C SER A 120 -1.48 14.34 -5.92
N LEU A 121 -0.60 14.58 -4.97
CA LEU A 121 -0.52 13.80 -3.75
C LEU A 121 -0.31 14.69 -2.54
N ARG A 122 -0.81 14.25 -1.41
CA ARG A 122 -0.54 14.88 -0.13
C ARG A 122 -0.31 13.81 0.91
N GLY A 123 0.78 13.95 1.66
CA GLY A 123 1.05 13.11 2.81
C GLY A 123 1.24 13.99 4.02
N GLN A 124 0.78 13.54 5.17
CA GLN A 124 0.97 14.25 6.43
C GLN A 124 1.20 13.27 7.56
N VAL A 125 2.18 13.56 8.39
CA VAL A 125 2.40 12.82 9.64
C VAL A 125 2.65 13.87 10.71
N ALA A 126 1.78 13.93 11.70
CA ALA A 126 1.80 14.94 12.75
C ALA A 126 1.78 16.33 12.10
N THR A 127 2.77 17.15 12.32
CA THR A 127 2.79 18.49 11.74
C THR A 127 3.52 18.53 10.39
N GLY A 128 4.18 17.44 10.00
CA GLY A 128 4.91 17.43 8.72
C GLY A 128 3.97 17.17 7.55
N VAL A 129 4.12 17.94 6.49
CA VAL A 129 3.26 17.84 5.30
C VAL A 129 4.12 17.81 4.04
N ARG A 130 3.76 16.97 3.11
CA ARG A 130 4.36 16.93 1.78
C ARG A 130 3.27 16.99 0.73
N ASN A 131 3.36 17.97 -0.17
CA ASN A 131 2.45 18.08 -1.30
C ASN A 131 3.25 17.88 -2.58
N LEU A 132 2.70 17.15 -3.51
CA LEU A 132 3.28 16.95 -4.83
C LEU A 132 2.22 17.24 -5.88
N ASN A 133 2.60 18.02 -6.90
CA ASN A 133 1.69 18.35 -7.98
C ASN A 133 2.26 17.89 -9.30
N ARG A 134 1.39 17.34 -10.12
CA ARG A 134 1.75 16.94 -11.48
C ARG A 134 2.97 16.02 -11.51
N VAL A 135 2.89 14.94 -10.78
CA VAL A 135 3.94 13.93 -10.73
C VAL A 135 3.41 12.62 -11.27
N HIS A 136 4.30 11.70 -11.58
CA HIS A 136 3.98 10.37 -12.09
C HIS A 136 3.02 10.44 -13.26
N CYS A 137 3.43 11.19 -14.29
CA CYS A 137 2.58 11.52 -15.42
C CYS A 137 2.44 10.43 -16.47
N GLY A 138 3.08 9.38 -16.34
CA GLY A 138 3.01 8.42 -17.39
C GLY A 138 3.15 7.08 -17.00
#